data_c177fa0ff85a1ab836d35bfad4b89c5f
#
_entry.id   c177fa0ff85a1ab836d35bfad4b89c5f
#
_cell.length_a   1.000
_cell.length_b   1.000
_cell.length_c   1.000
_cell.angle_alpha   90.00
_cell.angle_beta   90.00
_cell.angle_gamma   90.00
#
_symmetry.space_group_name_H-M   'P 1'
#
loop_
_entity.id
_entity.type
_entity.pdbx_description
1 polymer ?
#
loop_
_entity_poly.entity_id
_entity_poly.type
_entity_poly.pdbx_seq_one_letter_code
_entity_poly.pdbx_strand_id
1 'polypeptide(L)'
;MLKTEITRMLNIEHPLFQGGMAWLATHQLASAVSKAGGLGVIGAGNAPPQWVEEQIVALRKATDKPFGVNVLLLSPHVDEVMDVIIRQQVPMVTTGAGNPGPWVDRLKAAGCRVFPLVASVSLAIRLARMGVDGLVAEGMEAGGHVGEITTMALVPQVVDAVNIPVVAGGGIADGRGMAAALALGAQGVQVGTRFVCATECIAHQNYKHMLIAARDRDAVTSGHSTGHPVRCLKNKMWREFTRLEKEGADPAELEKLGSGRYHAAAILGDVESGSVLAGQVAAMVKSIQPAEEIIQEIIVQAIQRIGLLGEMTDE
;
A
#
# COMPACT_ATOMS: atom_id res chain seq x y z
N MET A 1 9.03 15.96 15.45
CA MET A 1 7.74 15.50 14.89
C MET A 1 7.60 16.07 13.50
N LEU A 2 7.35 15.23 12.49
CA LEU A 2 7.15 15.66 11.10
C LEU A 2 5.70 16.13 10.92
N LYS A 3 5.49 17.42 10.75
CA LYS A 3 4.15 18.01 10.53
C LYS A 3 3.98 18.35 9.07
N THR A 4 3.02 17.70 8.41
CA THR A 4 2.69 17.92 7.00
C THR A 4 1.20 18.23 6.84
N GLU A 5 0.75 18.52 5.63
CA GLU A 5 -0.67 18.69 5.35
C GLU A 5 -1.47 17.40 5.64
N ILE A 6 -0.89 16.23 5.34
CA ILE A 6 -1.48 14.91 5.61
C ILE A 6 -1.73 14.72 7.10
N THR A 7 -0.77 15.04 7.98
CA THR A 7 -0.96 14.88 9.43
C THR A 7 -2.08 15.77 9.97
N ARG A 8 -2.22 16.98 9.44
CA ARG A 8 -3.31 17.89 9.83
C ARG A 8 -4.66 17.43 9.28
N MET A 9 -4.71 17.03 7.99
CA MET A 9 -5.94 16.63 7.31
C MET A 9 -6.57 15.38 7.92
N LEU A 10 -5.76 14.40 8.30
CA LEU A 10 -6.21 13.10 8.80
C LEU A 10 -6.12 12.96 10.33
N ASN A 11 -5.65 14.00 11.03
CA ASN A 11 -5.45 13.99 12.48
C ASN A 11 -4.61 12.81 12.96
N ILE A 12 -3.49 12.56 12.27
CA ILE A 12 -2.50 11.53 12.61
C ILE A 12 -1.18 12.17 13.08
N GLU A 13 -0.39 11.45 13.87
CA GLU A 13 0.85 11.97 14.45
C GLU A 13 2.01 11.94 13.47
N HIS A 14 2.04 10.91 12.62
CA HIS A 14 3.09 10.64 11.66
C HIS A 14 2.54 10.58 10.24
N PRO A 15 3.19 11.22 9.23
CA PRO A 15 2.73 11.19 7.85
C PRO A 15 3.08 9.85 7.18
N LEU A 16 2.54 8.76 7.75
CA LEU A 16 2.82 7.40 7.35
C LEU A 16 1.52 6.59 7.29
N PHE A 17 1.26 6.01 6.10
CA PHE A 17 0.17 5.06 5.86
C PHE A 17 0.75 3.64 5.82
N GLN A 18 0.10 2.72 6.49
CA GLN A 18 0.27 1.31 6.18
C GLN A 18 -0.58 0.99 4.95
N GLY A 19 0.03 0.50 3.88
CA GLY A 19 -0.67 0.21 2.63
C GLY A 19 -1.76 -0.87 2.78
N GLY A 20 -2.88 -0.69 2.08
CA GLY A 20 -3.93 -1.70 2.02
C GLY A 20 -3.44 -2.95 1.31
N MET A 21 -3.33 -4.06 2.03
CA MET A 21 -2.89 -5.36 1.51
C MET A 21 -4.04 -6.35 1.70
N ALA A 22 -4.63 -6.81 0.58
CA ALA A 22 -5.71 -7.81 0.64
C ALA A 22 -5.28 -9.00 1.50
N TRP A 23 -6.20 -9.57 2.26
CA TRP A 23 -6.00 -10.66 3.23
C TRP A 23 -5.11 -10.34 4.44
N LEU A 24 -4.09 -9.49 4.30
CA LEU A 24 -3.07 -9.25 5.33
C LEU A 24 -3.33 -8.02 6.19
N ALA A 25 -3.85 -6.94 5.59
CA ALA A 25 -4.15 -5.70 6.29
C ALA A 25 -5.55 -5.77 6.91
N THR A 26 -5.66 -6.52 8.00
CA THR A 26 -6.87 -6.68 8.82
C THR A 26 -6.93 -5.66 9.95
N HIS A 27 -8.01 -5.67 10.73
CA HIS A 27 -8.17 -4.77 11.87
C HIS A 27 -7.02 -4.84 12.89
N GLN A 28 -6.38 -6.01 13.05
CA GLN A 28 -5.26 -6.17 13.99
C GLN A 28 -4.08 -5.27 13.59
N LEU A 29 -3.63 -5.38 12.34
CA LEU A 29 -2.53 -4.55 11.84
C LEU A 29 -2.95 -3.08 11.77
N ALA A 30 -4.09 -2.79 11.18
CA ALA A 30 -4.55 -1.43 10.99
C ALA A 30 -4.75 -0.69 12.34
N SER A 31 -5.31 -1.33 13.37
CA SER A 31 -5.46 -0.72 14.69
C SER A 31 -4.11 -0.49 15.39
N ALA A 32 -3.15 -1.40 15.24
CA ALA A 32 -1.82 -1.25 15.81
C ALA A 32 -1.07 -0.05 15.20
N VAL A 33 -1.13 0.08 13.86
CA VAL A 33 -0.56 1.22 13.14
C VAL A 33 -1.21 2.54 13.54
N SER A 34 -2.55 2.57 13.65
CA SER A 34 -3.27 3.78 14.07
C SER A 34 -2.96 4.18 15.51
N LYS A 35 -2.84 3.23 16.44
CA LYS A 35 -2.41 3.47 17.82
C LYS A 35 -1.01 4.05 17.90
N ALA A 36 -0.12 3.60 17.02
CA ALA A 36 1.26 4.07 16.93
C ALA A 36 1.40 5.43 16.20
N GLY A 37 0.29 6.10 15.89
CA GLY A 37 0.29 7.46 15.33
C GLY A 37 0.37 7.54 13.80
N GLY A 38 0.45 6.41 13.09
CA GLY A 38 0.29 6.34 11.64
C GLY A 38 -1.18 6.24 11.21
N LEU A 39 -1.42 5.96 9.95
CA LEU A 39 -2.75 5.63 9.42
C LEU A 39 -2.80 4.15 9.04
N GLY A 40 -3.45 3.33 9.85
CA GLY A 40 -3.74 1.94 9.53
C GLY A 40 -4.83 1.84 8.48
N VAL A 41 -4.66 0.96 7.50
CA VAL A 41 -5.60 0.80 6.38
C VAL A 41 -6.03 -0.65 6.24
N ILE A 42 -7.33 -0.93 6.38
CA ILE A 42 -7.91 -2.26 6.13
C ILE A 42 -7.88 -2.52 4.61
N GLY A 43 -7.37 -3.66 4.19
CA GLY A 43 -7.33 -4.06 2.79
C GLY A 43 -8.57 -4.87 2.41
N ALA A 44 -9.60 -4.24 1.81
CA ALA A 44 -10.83 -4.94 1.43
C ALA A 44 -10.59 -5.98 0.33
N GLY A 45 -9.72 -5.71 -0.65
CA GLY A 45 -9.48 -6.64 -1.77
C GLY A 45 -10.79 -7.06 -2.45
N ASN A 46 -11.00 -8.37 -2.56
CA ASN A 46 -12.24 -8.99 -3.07
C ASN A 46 -13.13 -9.53 -1.92
N ALA A 47 -12.94 -9.06 -0.68
CA ALA A 47 -13.73 -9.52 0.44
C ALA A 47 -15.20 -9.09 0.32
N PRO A 48 -16.15 -9.89 0.82
CA PRO A 48 -17.56 -9.49 0.83
C PRO A 48 -17.80 -8.31 1.80
N PRO A 49 -18.85 -7.51 1.58
CA PRO A 49 -19.12 -6.31 2.37
C PRO A 49 -19.29 -6.60 3.88
N GLN A 50 -19.84 -7.74 4.25
CA GLN A 50 -20.00 -8.16 5.65
C GLN A 50 -18.65 -8.29 6.37
N TRP A 51 -17.66 -8.89 5.71
CA TRP A 51 -16.31 -9.01 6.25
C TRP A 51 -15.66 -7.63 6.46
N VAL A 52 -15.82 -6.73 5.48
CA VAL A 52 -15.28 -5.36 5.60
C VAL A 52 -15.92 -4.63 6.78
N GLU A 53 -17.22 -4.75 6.96
CA GLU A 53 -17.94 -4.17 8.10
C GLU A 53 -17.46 -4.74 9.43
N GLU A 54 -17.29 -6.06 9.53
CA GLU A 54 -16.73 -6.72 10.71
C GLU A 54 -15.33 -6.20 11.05
N GLN A 55 -14.46 -6.01 10.04
CA GLN A 55 -13.12 -5.44 10.25
C GLN A 55 -13.19 -4.00 10.77
N ILE A 56 -14.06 -3.16 10.22
CA ILE A 56 -14.26 -1.77 10.68
C ILE A 56 -14.75 -1.75 12.12
N VAL A 57 -15.75 -2.56 12.46
CA VAL A 57 -16.29 -2.64 13.82
C VAL A 57 -15.25 -3.13 14.82
N ALA A 58 -14.47 -4.16 14.45
CA ALA A 58 -13.41 -4.69 15.29
C ALA A 58 -12.27 -3.66 15.50
N LEU A 59 -11.91 -2.90 14.45
CA LEU A 59 -10.91 -1.84 14.55
C LEU A 59 -11.38 -0.73 15.51
N ARG A 60 -12.63 -0.27 15.41
CA ARG A 60 -13.19 0.76 16.31
C ARG A 60 -13.29 0.33 17.76
N LYS A 61 -13.47 -0.98 18.02
CA LYS A 61 -13.39 -1.53 19.39
C LYS A 61 -11.95 -1.50 19.91
N ALA A 62 -10.96 -1.60 19.04
CA ALA A 62 -9.55 -1.62 19.42
C ALA A 62 -8.95 -0.22 19.60
N THR A 63 -9.42 0.81 18.87
CA THR A 63 -8.89 2.18 18.93
C THR A 63 -9.91 3.21 18.45
N ASP A 64 -9.80 4.42 18.98
CA ASP A 64 -10.52 5.64 18.55
C ASP A 64 -9.71 6.47 17.50
N LYS A 65 -8.48 6.05 17.19
CA LYS A 65 -7.61 6.73 16.23
C LYS A 65 -8.12 6.61 14.80
N PRO A 66 -7.79 7.58 13.91
CA PRO A 66 -8.15 7.53 12.51
C PRO A 66 -7.61 6.30 11.80
N PHE A 67 -8.36 5.80 10.82
CA PHE A 67 -7.99 4.68 9.98
C PHE A 67 -8.57 4.82 8.57
N GLY A 68 -8.13 3.99 7.65
CA GLY A 68 -8.66 3.93 6.30
C GLY A 68 -9.12 2.53 5.88
N VAL A 69 -9.77 2.48 4.73
CA VAL A 69 -10.09 1.24 4.01
C VAL A 69 -9.57 1.37 2.58
N ASN A 70 -8.86 0.36 2.10
CA ASN A 70 -8.42 0.26 0.71
C ASN A 70 -9.43 -0.58 -0.08
N VAL A 71 -9.93 -0.03 -1.18
CA VAL A 71 -10.91 -0.69 -2.06
C VAL A 71 -10.30 -0.99 -3.42
N LEU A 72 -10.37 -2.24 -3.82
CA LEU A 72 -10.05 -2.67 -5.18
C LEU A 72 -11.27 -2.40 -6.07
N LEU A 73 -11.16 -1.42 -7.00
CA LEU A 73 -12.30 -1.00 -7.83
C LEU A 73 -12.72 -2.05 -8.89
N LEU A 74 -11.89 -3.08 -9.12
CA LEU A 74 -12.25 -4.24 -9.94
C LEU A 74 -12.97 -5.34 -9.15
N SER A 75 -13.17 -5.17 -7.84
CA SER A 75 -13.90 -6.14 -7.02
C SER A 75 -15.36 -6.24 -7.46
N PRO A 76 -15.93 -7.46 -7.53
CA PRO A 76 -17.37 -7.63 -7.79
C PRO A 76 -18.26 -7.05 -6.67
N HIS A 77 -17.68 -6.75 -5.51
CA HIS A 77 -18.37 -6.21 -4.33
C HIS A 77 -18.15 -4.71 -4.11
N VAL A 78 -17.62 -3.99 -5.11
CA VAL A 78 -17.18 -2.59 -4.94
C VAL A 78 -18.30 -1.68 -4.45
N ASP A 79 -19.50 -1.77 -5.02
CA ASP A 79 -20.62 -0.90 -4.65
C ASP A 79 -21.09 -1.13 -3.21
N GLU A 80 -21.26 -2.38 -2.82
CA GLU A 80 -21.69 -2.74 -1.48
C GLU A 80 -20.62 -2.39 -0.43
N VAL A 81 -19.33 -2.54 -0.77
CA VAL A 81 -18.22 -2.13 0.11
C VAL A 81 -18.18 -0.62 0.27
N MET A 82 -18.41 0.16 -0.81
CA MET A 82 -18.52 1.62 -0.72
C MET A 82 -19.72 2.04 0.14
N ASP A 83 -20.85 1.36 0.04
CA ASP A 83 -22.02 1.61 0.89
C ASP A 83 -21.73 1.33 2.37
N VAL A 84 -20.97 0.28 2.68
CA VAL A 84 -20.48 -0.01 4.05
C VAL A 84 -19.59 1.14 4.54
N ILE A 85 -18.61 1.58 3.74
CA ILE A 85 -17.69 2.66 4.10
C ILE A 85 -18.44 3.96 4.41
N ILE A 86 -19.43 4.31 3.59
CA ILE A 86 -20.27 5.50 3.77
C ILE A 86 -21.12 5.37 5.05
N ARG A 87 -21.81 4.26 5.22
CA ARG A 87 -22.66 4.00 6.40
C ARG A 87 -21.85 4.00 7.68
N GLN A 88 -20.67 3.42 7.64
CA GLN A 88 -19.74 3.35 8.77
C GLN A 88 -18.91 4.64 8.95
N GLN A 89 -19.11 5.67 8.12
CA GLN A 89 -18.38 6.94 8.21
C GLN A 89 -16.87 6.72 8.40
N VAL A 90 -16.27 5.93 7.52
CA VAL A 90 -14.81 5.65 7.56
C VAL A 90 -14.05 6.95 7.29
N PRO A 91 -13.04 7.31 8.11
CA PRO A 91 -12.34 8.59 7.96
C PRO A 91 -11.65 8.79 6.62
N MET A 92 -11.10 7.71 6.04
CA MET A 92 -10.33 7.78 4.80
C MET A 92 -10.51 6.51 3.95
N VAL A 93 -10.58 6.67 2.65
CA VAL A 93 -10.56 5.57 1.68
C VAL A 93 -9.40 5.74 0.70
N THR A 94 -8.66 4.67 0.44
CA THR A 94 -7.78 4.55 -0.71
C THR A 94 -8.43 3.65 -1.74
N THR A 95 -8.19 3.91 -3.02
CA THR A 95 -8.71 3.07 -4.10
C THR A 95 -7.61 2.71 -5.09
N GLY A 96 -7.66 1.50 -5.61
CA GLY A 96 -6.74 1.03 -6.65
C GLY A 96 -7.47 0.34 -7.80
N ALA A 97 -6.79 0.23 -8.95
CA ALA A 97 -7.25 -0.50 -10.12
C ALA A 97 -8.64 -0.05 -10.64
N GLY A 98 -8.79 1.24 -10.97
CA GLY A 98 -10.03 1.73 -11.57
C GLY A 98 -10.25 3.22 -11.37
N ASN A 99 -11.49 3.66 -11.64
CA ASN A 99 -11.92 5.05 -11.54
C ASN A 99 -12.85 5.23 -10.32
N PRO A 100 -12.44 5.96 -9.25
CA PRO A 100 -13.28 6.21 -8.08
C PRO A 100 -14.39 7.24 -8.31
N GLY A 101 -14.42 7.92 -9.47
CA GLY A 101 -15.35 9.04 -9.76
C GLY A 101 -16.79 8.83 -9.31
N PRO A 102 -17.43 7.68 -9.59
CA PRO A 102 -18.83 7.43 -9.20
C PRO A 102 -19.11 7.55 -7.70
N TRP A 103 -18.11 7.39 -6.85
CA TRP A 103 -18.28 7.39 -5.39
C TRP A 103 -17.70 8.62 -4.69
N VAL A 104 -16.88 9.45 -5.36
CA VAL A 104 -16.16 10.59 -4.73
C VAL A 104 -17.12 11.51 -3.98
N ASP A 105 -18.17 12.00 -4.62
CA ASP A 105 -19.11 12.94 -3.99
C ASP A 105 -19.84 12.31 -2.78
N ARG A 106 -20.26 11.05 -2.89
CA ARG A 106 -20.93 10.32 -1.82
C ARG A 106 -20.03 10.10 -0.62
N LEU A 107 -18.76 9.71 -0.86
CA LEU A 107 -17.76 9.52 0.17
C LEU A 107 -17.45 10.83 0.90
N LYS A 108 -17.26 11.92 0.16
CA LYS A 108 -16.99 13.25 0.73
C LYS A 108 -18.18 13.78 1.53
N ALA A 109 -19.42 13.59 1.04
CA ALA A 109 -20.63 13.94 1.78
C ALA A 109 -20.77 13.19 3.11
N ALA A 110 -20.21 11.96 3.19
CA ALA A 110 -20.13 11.19 4.43
C ALA A 110 -18.93 11.56 5.34
N GLY A 111 -18.14 12.58 4.95
CA GLY A 111 -16.95 13.03 5.68
C GLY A 111 -15.69 12.17 5.45
N CYS A 112 -15.73 11.24 4.49
CA CYS A 112 -14.62 10.39 4.15
C CYS A 112 -13.62 11.12 3.23
N ARG A 113 -12.33 11.08 3.54
CA ARG A 113 -11.26 11.57 2.66
C ARG A 113 -10.90 10.51 1.62
N VAL A 114 -10.74 10.94 0.37
CA VAL A 114 -10.53 10.05 -0.79
C VAL A 114 -9.11 10.20 -1.33
N PHE A 115 -8.31 9.12 -1.26
CA PHE A 115 -6.90 9.06 -1.66
C PHE A 115 -6.67 7.92 -2.65
N PRO A 116 -7.00 8.06 -3.94
CA PRO A 116 -6.73 7.02 -4.92
C PRO A 116 -5.24 6.82 -5.19
N LEU A 117 -4.87 5.58 -5.53
CA LEU A 117 -3.53 5.22 -5.99
C LEU A 117 -3.37 5.62 -7.46
N VAL A 118 -2.22 6.20 -7.79
CA VAL A 118 -1.85 6.60 -9.15
C VAL A 118 -0.44 6.11 -9.50
N ALA A 119 -0.28 5.60 -10.71
CA ALA A 119 1.00 5.17 -11.26
C ALA A 119 1.45 6.03 -12.45
N SER A 120 0.74 7.14 -12.74
CA SER A 120 1.09 8.06 -13.81
C SER A 120 0.59 9.48 -13.54
N VAL A 121 1.26 10.47 -14.12
CA VAL A 121 0.88 11.89 -14.01
C VAL A 121 -0.49 12.17 -14.64
N SER A 122 -0.78 11.57 -15.79
CA SER A 122 -2.07 11.75 -16.47
C SER A 122 -3.25 11.28 -15.61
N LEU A 123 -3.09 10.15 -14.91
CA LEU A 123 -4.09 9.65 -13.97
C LEU A 123 -4.22 10.59 -12.77
N ALA A 124 -3.11 11.08 -12.22
CA ALA A 124 -3.09 12.03 -11.10
C ALA A 124 -3.87 13.30 -11.42
N ILE A 125 -3.60 13.94 -12.56
CA ILE A 125 -4.32 15.14 -13.02
C ILE A 125 -5.82 14.86 -13.17
N ARG A 126 -6.17 13.73 -13.77
CA ARG A 126 -7.58 13.35 -13.97
C ARG A 126 -8.32 13.20 -12.64
N LEU A 127 -7.72 12.49 -11.68
CA LEU A 127 -8.36 12.25 -10.38
C LEU A 127 -8.41 13.51 -9.51
N ALA A 128 -7.38 14.35 -9.56
CA ALA A 128 -7.38 15.65 -8.88
C ALA A 128 -8.55 16.52 -9.36
N ARG A 129 -8.83 16.55 -10.68
CA ARG A 129 -9.98 17.26 -11.26
C ARG A 129 -11.34 16.70 -10.83
N MET A 130 -11.42 15.46 -10.39
CA MET A 130 -12.62 14.83 -9.83
C MET A 130 -12.85 15.23 -8.36
N GLY A 131 -11.98 16.05 -7.76
CA GLY A 131 -12.17 16.59 -6.42
C GLY A 131 -11.78 15.63 -5.30
N VAL A 132 -10.88 14.65 -5.54
CA VAL A 132 -10.32 13.82 -4.47
C VAL A 132 -9.47 14.66 -3.51
N ASP A 133 -9.29 14.21 -2.27
CA ASP A 133 -8.64 14.98 -1.22
C ASP A 133 -7.10 14.88 -1.23
N GLY A 134 -6.56 13.86 -1.87
CA GLY A 134 -5.13 13.64 -2.06
C GLY A 134 -4.88 12.43 -2.95
N LEU A 135 -3.62 12.08 -3.17
CA LEU A 135 -3.21 10.97 -4.03
C LEU A 135 -2.15 10.11 -3.33
N VAL A 136 -2.13 8.82 -3.64
CA VAL A 136 -0.99 7.96 -3.35
C VAL A 136 -0.26 7.70 -4.67
N ALA A 137 0.89 8.34 -4.89
CA ALA A 137 1.75 8.10 -6.05
C ALA A 137 2.60 6.85 -5.80
N GLU A 138 2.22 5.74 -6.42
CA GLU A 138 2.84 4.45 -6.19
C GLU A 138 3.75 4.06 -7.36
N GLY A 139 5.06 4.04 -7.09
CA GLY A 139 6.07 3.64 -8.05
C GLY A 139 6.14 2.13 -8.27
N MET A 140 6.79 1.75 -9.38
CA MET A 140 6.92 0.36 -9.81
C MET A 140 7.68 -0.55 -8.84
N GLU A 141 8.36 0.00 -7.84
CA GLU A 141 9.07 -0.76 -6.79
C GLU A 141 8.11 -1.42 -5.79
N ALA A 142 6.82 -1.08 -5.81
CA ALA A 142 5.80 -1.67 -4.95
C ALA A 142 5.65 -3.19 -5.16
N GLY A 143 5.06 -3.86 -4.19
CA GLY A 143 4.61 -5.26 -4.31
C GLY A 143 3.16 -5.35 -4.78
N GLY A 144 2.79 -6.46 -5.42
CA GLY A 144 1.48 -6.61 -6.04
C GLY A 144 1.42 -5.98 -7.43
N HIS A 145 0.28 -5.43 -7.83
CA HIS A 145 0.12 -4.77 -9.12
C HIS A 145 1.02 -3.53 -9.20
N VAL A 146 1.74 -3.37 -10.29
CA VAL A 146 2.71 -2.29 -10.45
C VAL A 146 2.53 -1.54 -11.77
N GLY A 147 2.83 -0.23 -11.74
CA GLY A 147 3.00 0.57 -12.95
C GLY A 147 4.41 0.42 -13.55
N GLU A 148 4.80 1.37 -14.38
CA GLU A 148 6.08 1.34 -15.11
C GLU A 148 7.09 2.41 -14.64
N ILE A 149 6.63 3.42 -13.88
CA ILE A 149 7.47 4.56 -13.47
C ILE A 149 7.99 4.30 -12.05
N THR A 150 9.29 4.51 -11.83
CA THR A 150 9.91 4.40 -10.51
C THR A 150 9.46 5.53 -9.58
N THR A 151 9.45 5.26 -8.28
CA THR A 151 9.04 6.23 -7.24
C THR A 151 9.82 7.54 -7.33
N MET A 152 11.14 7.46 -7.53
CA MET A 152 12.02 8.62 -7.65
C MET A 152 11.63 9.53 -8.82
N ALA A 153 11.11 8.99 -9.92
CA ALA A 153 10.69 9.76 -11.09
C ALA A 153 9.20 10.14 -11.03
N LEU A 154 8.35 9.29 -10.47
CA LEU A 154 6.90 9.51 -10.45
C LEU A 154 6.50 10.61 -9.47
N VAL A 155 7.03 10.55 -8.24
CA VAL A 155 6.58 11.42 -7.15
C VAL A 155 6.75 12.90 -7.47
N PRO A 156 7.93 13.42 -7.88
CA PRO A 156 8.07 14.85 -8.16
C PRO A 156 7.19 15.29 -9.33
N GLN A 157 7.06 14.48 -10.38
CA GLN A 157 6.19 14.80 -11.50
C GLN A 157 4.71 14.90 -11.11
N VAL A 158 4.24 14.03 -10.20
CA VAL A 158 2.87 14.09 -9.68
C VAL A 158 2.71 15.31 -8.78
N VAL A 159 3.66 15.58 -7.87
CA VAL A 159 3.65 16.76 -6.99
C VAL A 159 3.56 18.05 -7.79
N ASP A 160 4.36 18.19 -8.85
CA ASP A 160 4.36 19.38 -9.70
C ASP A 160 3.07 19.55 -10.54
N ALA A 161 2.35 18.45 -10.79
CA ALA A 161 1.18 18.45 -11.67
C ALA A 161 -0.16 18.68 -10.94
N VAL A 162 -0.21 18.61 -9.59
CA VAL A 162 -1.45 18.71 -8.82
C VAL A 162 -1.30 19.66 -7.62
N ASN A 163 -2.42 20.26 -7.18
CA ASN A 163 -2.47 21.16 -6.02
C ASN A 163 -3.07 20.50 -4.77
N ILE A 164 -3.07 19.16 -4.71
CA ILE A 164 -3.55 18.37 -3.57
C ILE A 164 -2.41 17.55 -3.01
N PRO A 165 -2.44 17.19 -1.71
CA PRO A 165 -1.35 16.46 -1.08
C PRO A 165 -1.09 15.10 -1.73
N VAL A 166 0.19 14.77 -1.89
CA VAL A 166 0.66 13.51 -2.47
C VAL A 166 1.37 12.70 -1.40
N VAL A 167 0.99 11.43 -1.28
CA VAL A 167 1.66 10.41 -0.47
C VAL A 167 2.49 9.54 -1.41
N ALA A 168 3.77 9.31 -1.11
CA ALA A 168 4.64 8.45 -1.91
C ALA A 168 4.53 6.99 -1.48
N GLY A 169 4.32 6.08 -2.42
CA GLY A 169 4.31 4.63 -2.19
C GLY A 169 5.27 3.90 -3.13
N GLY A 170 5.68 2.68 -2.74
CA GLY A 170 6.66 1.90 -3.50
C GLY A 170 8.11 2.24 -3.15
N GLY A 171 8.96 1.24 -2.96
CA GLY A 171 10.38 1.43 -2.69
C GLY A 171 10.74 2.00 -1.31
N ILE A 172 9.79 2.11 -0.38
CA ILE A 172 9.99 2.72 0.95
C ILE A 172 9.86 1.66 2.04
N ALA A 173 10.92 1.48 2.85
CA ALA A 173 10.95 0.51 3.95
C ALA A 173 11.49 1.09 5.27
N ASP A 174 12.22 2.20 5.21
CA ASP A 174 12.85 2.85 6.37
C ASP A 174 12.84 4.37 6.27
N GLY A 175 13.43 5.05 7.27
CA GLY A 175 13.45 6.50 7.32
C GLY A 175 14.25 7.18 6.21
N ARG A 176 15.19 6.48 5.56
CA ARG A 176 15.91 7.03 4.39
C ARG A 176 14.96 7.22 3.22
N GLY A 177 14.11 6.19 2.95
CA GLY A 177 13.10 6.26 1.92
C GLY A 177 12.04 7.34 2.23
N MET A 178 11.64 7.49 3.50
CA MET A 178 10.72 8.54 3.91
C MET A 178 11.33 9.94 3.73
N ALA A 179 12.58 10.16 4.15
CA ALA A 179 13.26 11.44 3.97
C ALA A 179 13.39 11.81 2.48
N ALA A 180 13.73 10.83 1.63
CA ALA A 180 13.81 11.02 0.18
C ALA A 180 12.44 11.38 -0.42
N ALA A 181 11.37 10.70 -0.03
CA ALA A 181 10.02 11.00 -0.50
C ALA A 181 9.56 12.42 -0.12
N LEU A 182 9.86 12.84 1.11
CA LEU A 182 9.57 14.22 1.56
C LEU A 182 10.40 15.25 0.78
N ALA A 183 11.67 14.97 0.48
CA ALA A 183 12.52 15.82 -0.34
C ALA A 183 12.01 15.94 -1.79
N LEU A 184 11.34 14.91 -2.32
CA LEU A 184 10.66 14.94 -3.62
C LEU A 184 9.32 15.70 -3.60
N GLY A 185 8.92 16.28 -2.46
CA GLY A 185 7.69 17.05 -2.30
C GLY A 185 6.48 16.27 -1.79
N ALA A 186 6.60 14.97 -1.53
CA ALA A 186 5.51 14.21 -0.92
C ALA A 186 5.18 14.73 0.50
N GLN A 187 3.92 14.64 0.90
CA GLN A 187 3.43 15.06 2.22
C GLN A 187 3.34 13.89 3.21
N GLY A 188 3.69 12.68 2.78
CA GLY A 188 3.71 11.46 3.57
C GLY A 188 4.15 10.27 2.74
N VAL A 189 4.20 9.10 3.37
CA VAL A 189 4.59 7.85 2.72
C VAL A 189 3.58 6.75 2.97
N GLN A 190 3.42 5.84 1.98
CA GLN A 190 2.72 4.59 2.14
C GLN A 190 3.72 3.43 2.13
N VAL A 191 3.66 2.58 3.15
CA VAL A 191 4.57 1.45 3.34
C VAL A 191 3.75 0.15 3.40
N GLY A 192 4.05 -0.80 2.51
CA GLY A 192 3.38 -2.12 2.48
C GLY A 192 4.28 -3.23 3.01
N THR A 193 5.27 -3.64 2.22
CA THR A 193 6.11 -4.82 2.44
C THR A 193 6.73 -4.90 3.84
N ARG A 194 7.18 -3.78 4.41
CA ARG A 194 7.72 -3.74 5.77
C ARG A 194 6.70 -4.17 6.82
N PHE A 195 5.43 -3.75 6.66
CA PHE A 195 4.34 -4.09 7.59
C PHE A 195 3.82 -5.52 7.45
N VAL A 196 4.13 -6.25 6.37
CA VAL A 196 3.87 -7.69 6.33
C VAL A 196 4.63 -8.42 7.45
N CYS A 197 5.82 -7.93 7.82
CA CYS A 197 6.61 -8.42 8.94
C CYS A 197 6.28 -7.71 10.28
N ALA A 198 5.15 -7.01 10.38
CA ALA A 198 4.63 -6.61 11.68
C ALA A 198 4.11 -7.82 12.47
N THR A 199 4.29 -7.80 13.80
CA THR A 199 3.79 -8.87 14.69
C THR A 199 2.28 -9.03 14.56
N GLU A 200 1.55 -7.92 14.39
CA GLU A 200 0.10 -7.86 14.29
C GLU A 200 -0.44 -8.21 12.90
N CYS A 201 0.43 -8.32 11.90
CA CYS A 201 0.04 -8.81 10.58
C CYS A 201 -0.21 -10.32 10.62
N ILE A 202 -1.37 -10.75 10.12
CA ILE A 202 -1.80 -12.15 10.13
C ILE A 202 -1.11 -13.03 9.07
N ALA A 203 -0.20 -12.47 8.27
CA ALA A 203 0.56 -13.24 7.29
C ALA A 203 1.18 -14.49 7.92
N HIS A 204 1.06 -15.62 7.21
CA HIS A 204 1.64 -16.88 7.66
C HIS A 204 3.16 -16.74 7.90
N GLN A 205 3.70 -17.45 8.90
CA GLN A 205 5.11 -17.34 9.27
C GLN A 205 6.07 -17.66 8.10
N ASN A 206 5.72 -18.63 7.25
CA ASN A 206 6.51 -18.94 6.06
C ASN A 206 6.64 -17.72 5.13
N TYR A 207 5.55 -16.93 4.97
CA TYR A 207 5.58 -15.71 4.18
C TYR A 207 6.54 -14.67 4.78
N LYS A 208 6.43 -14.41 6.09
CA LYS A 208 7.32 -13.49 6.81
C LYS A 208 8.78 -13.93 6.73
N HIS A 209 9.05 -15.23 6.94
CA HIS A 209 10.41 -15.77 6.84
C HIS A 209 10.99 -15.66 5.42
N MET A 210 10.17 -15.88 4.38
CA MET A 210 10.62 -15.71 3.00
C MET A 210 10.96 -14.24 2.70
N LEU A 211 10.21 -13.27 3.25
CA LEU A 211 10.53 -11.84 3.16
C LEU A 211 11.87 -11.50 3.84
N ILE A 212 12.09 -11.98 5.06
CA ILE A 212 13.33 -11.72 5.83
C ILE A 212 14.55 -12.33 5.14
N ALA A 213 14.38 -13.48 4.48
CA ALA A 213 15.45 -14.16 3.74
C ALA A 213 15.69 -13.56 2.35
N ALA A 214 14.84 -12.65 1.87
CA ALA A 214 14.92 -12.09 0.53
C ALA A 214 16.22 -11.32 0.30
N ARG A 215 16.75 -11.45 -0.92
CA ARG A 215 17.90 -10.72 -1.43
C ARG A 215 17.44 -9.62 -2.40
N ASP A 216 18.35 -8.75 -2.79
CA ASP A 216 18.12 -7.60 -3.67
C ASP A 216 17.48 -7.94 -5.03
N ARG A 217 17.73 -9.16 -5.55
CA ARG A 217 17.22 -9.63 -6.83
C ARG A 217 16.03 -10.59 -6.75
N ASP A 218 15.46 -10.78 -5.56
CA ASP A 218 14.38 -11.76 -5.38
C ASP A 218 13.00 -11.19 -5.64
N ALA A 219 12.82 -9.88 -5.59
CA ALA A 219 11.58 -9.21 -5.96
C ALA A 219 11.53 -8.96 -7.49
N VAL A 220 10.65 -9.67 -8.17
CA VAL A 220 10.55 -9.74 -9.64
C VAL A 220 9.14 -9.53 -10.13
N THR A 221 8.99 -9.11 -11.38
CA THR A 221 7.68 -8.94 -12.04
C THR A 221 7.38 -10.09 -12.99
N SER A 222 6.09 -10.34 -13.19
CA SER A 222 5.52 -11.21 -14.23
C SER A 222 4.12 -10.72 -14.58
N GLY A 223 3.49 -11.24 -15.61
CA GLY A 223 2.14 -10.87 -16.03
C GLY A 223 2.09 -9.64 -16.95
N HIS A 224 3.19 -9.29 -17.60
CA HIS A 224 3.20 -8.20 -18.59
C HIS A 224 2.29 -8.51 -19.79
N SER A 225 2.20 -9.77 -20.21
CA SER A 225 1.34 -10.21 -21.31
C SER A 225 -0.15 -10.16 -20.97
N THR A 226 -0.52 -10.21 -19.69
CA THR A 226 -1.91 -10.06 -19.23
C THR A 226 -2.36 -8.60 -19.12
N GLY A 227 -1.45 -7.64 -19.27
CA GLY A 227 -1.71 -6.21 -19.01
C GLY A 227 -1.78 -5.84 -17.52
N HIS A 228 -1.57 -6.79 -16.62
CA HIS A 228 -1.63 -6.61 -15.16
C HIS A 228 -0.35 -7.11 -14.49
N PRO A 229 0.81 -6.44 -14.69
CA PRO A 229 2.08 -6.89 -14.12
C PRO A 229 2.03 -6.88 -12.59
N VAL A 230 2.53 -7.96 -11.99
CA VAL A 230 2.56 -8.16 -10.54
C VAL A 230 3.99 -8.41 -10.08
N ARG A 231 4.38 -7.72 -8.98
CA ARG A 231 5.66 -7.96 -8.31
C ARG A 231 5.51 -8.90 -7.13
N CYS A 232 6.32 -9.96 -7.13
CA CYS A 232 6.40 -10.93 -6.05
C CYS A 232 7.84 -11.42 -5.83
N LEU A 233 8.07 -12.22 -4.80
CA LEU A 233 9.34 -12.91 -4.61
C LEU A 233 9.46 -14.12 -5.56
N LYS A 234 10.67 -14.37 -6.05
CA LYS A 234 10.99 -15.55 -6.85
C LYS A 234 10.71 -16.83 -6.09
N ASN A 235 9.90 -17.72 -6.67
CA ASN A 235 9.62 -19.04 -6.16
C ASN A 235 9.28 -19.99 -7.31
N LYS A 236 8.75 -21.18 -7.03
CA LYS A 236 8.33 -22.14 -8.04
C LYS A 236 7.19 -21.60 -8.91
N MET A 237 6.19 -20.97 -8.28
CA MET A 237 5.04 -20.37 -8.98
C MET A 237 5.50 -19.31 -9.99
N TRP A 238 6.34 -18.37 -9.57
CA TRP A 238 6.84 -17.32 -10.45
C TRP A 238 7.62 -17.90 -11.65
N ARG A 239 8.46 -18.93 -11.43
CA ARG A 239 9.23 -19.56 -12.52
C ARG A 239 8.30 -20.22 -13.55
N GLU A 240 7.28 -20.93 -13.08
CA GLU A 240 6.30 -21.58 -13.95
C GLU A 240 5.48 -20.56 -14.75
N PHE A 241 4.97 -19.53 -14.06
CA PHE A 241 4.23 -18.44 -14.69
C PHE A 241 5.06 -17.75 -15.78
N THR A 242 6.30 -17.37 -15.46
CA THR A 242 7.20 -16.68 -16.42
C THR A 242 7.60 -17.58 -17.57
N ARG A 243 7.74 -18.89 -17.34
CA ARG A 243 8.00 -19.86 -18.42
C ARG A 243 6.83 -19.89 -19.40
N LEU A 244 5.61 -20.07 -18.91
CA LEU A 244 4.41 -20.11 -19.74
C LEU A 244 4.18 -18.78 -20.48
N GLU A 245 4.39 -17.64 -19.79
CA GLU A 245 4.31 -16.31 -20.39
C GLU A 245 5.28 -16.15 -21.57
N LYS A 246 6.52 -16.62 -21.44
CA LYS A 246 7.54 -16.62 -22.52
C LYS A 246 7.21 -17.58 -23.67
N GLU A 247 6.54 -18.67 -23.38
CA GLU A 247 6.08 -19.65 -24.38
C GLU A 247 4.82 -19.16 -25.12
N GLY A 248 4.27 -18.01 -24.76
CA GLY A 248 3.11 -17.40 -25.42
C GLY A 248 1.78 -18.02 -25.00
N ALA A 249 1.68 -18.53 -23.77
CA ALA A 249 0.41 -19.02 -23.21
C ALA A 249 -0.68 -17.93 -23.24
N ASP A 250 -1.93 -18.37 -23.40
CA ASP A 250 -3.08 -17.46 -23.42
C ASP A 250 -3.16 -16.67 -22.10
N PRO A 251 -3.37 -15.34 -22.15
CA PRO A 251 -3.55 -14.52 -20.97
C PRO A 251 -4.59 -15.07 -19.98
N ALA A 252 -5.70 -15.62 -20.46
CA ALA A 252 -6.74 -16.22 -19.62
C ALA A 252 -6.24 -17.48 -18.86
N GLU A 253 -5.34 -18.26 -19.47
CA GLU A 253 -4.71 -19.40 -18.80
C GLU A 253 -3.75 -18.93 -17.70
N LEU A 254 -2.99 -17.86 -17.96
CA LEU A 254 -2.09 -17.24 -16.98
C LEU A 254 -2.87 -16.65 -15.80
N GLU A 255 -3.99 -15.96 -16.05
CA GLU A 255 -4.87 -15.44 -15.00
C GLU A 255 -5.44 -16.56 -14.14
N LYS A 256 -5.90 -17.65 -14.75
CA LYS A 256 -6.38 -18.84 -14.04
C LYS A 256 -5.27 -19.47 -13.18
N LEU A 257 -4.05 -19.55 -13.69
CA LEU A 257 -2.89 -20.03 -12.93
C LEU A 257 -2.61 -19.13 -11.72
N GLY A 258 -2.71 -17.80 -11.86
CA GLY A 258 -2.48 -16.82 -10.80
C GLY A 258 -3.60 -16.73 -9.76
N SER A 259 -4.81 -17.17 -10.11
CA SER A 259 -5.99 -17.05 -9.25
C SER A 259 -5.82 -17.82 -7.93
N GLY A 260 -6.13 -17.17 -6.80
CA GLY A 260 -6.04 -17.75 -5.46
C GLY A 260 -4.62 -17.92 -4.91
N ARG A 261 -3.57 -17.70 -5.72
CA ARG A 261 -2.18 -17.95 -5.32
C ARG A 261 -1.68 -17.01 -4.24
N TYR A 262 -2.19 -15.77 -4.21
CA TYR A 262 -1.86 -14.84 -3.12
C TYR A 262 -2.43 -15.33 -1.78
N HIS A 263 -3.69 -15.75 -1.74
CA HIS A 263 -4.30 -16.31 -0.53
C HIS A 263 -3.55 -17.56 -0.05
N ALA A 264 -3.16 -18.45 -0.97
CA ALA A 264 -2.39 -19.66 -0.65
C ALA A 264 -1.06 -19.31 0.06
N ALA A 265 -0.31 -18.32 -0.44
CA ALA A 265 0.91 -17.89 0.21
C ALA A 265 0.66 -17.13 1.52
N ALA A 266 -0.25 -16.15 1.50
CA ALA A 266 -0.46 -15.20 2.57
C ALA A 266 -1.08 -15.83 3.82
N ILE A 267 -2.07 -16.71 3.64
CA ILE A 267 -2.87 -17.30 4.72
C ILE A 267 -2.51 -18.77 4.96
N LEU A 268 -2.38 -19.58 3.89
CA LEU A 268 -2.10 -21.01 4.03
C LEU A 268 -0.60 -21.33 4.15
N GLY A 269 0.28 -20.35 3.89
CA GLY A 269 1.73 -20.51 4.04
C GLY A 269 2.40 -21.29 2.92
N ASP A 270 1.72 -21.53 1.79
CA ASP A 270 2.32 -22.12 0.60
C ASP A 270 3.12 -21.07 -0.17
N VAL A 271 4.34 -20.86 0.27
CA VAL A 271 5.26 -19.88 -0.35
C VAL A 271 5.98 -20.41 -1.60
N GLU A 272 5.84 -21.69 -1.92
CA GLU A 272 6.43 -22.27 -3.13
C GLU A 272 5.52 -22.16 -4.34
N SER A 273 4.23 -22.54 -4.16
CA SER A 273 3.22 -22.55 -5.23
C SER A 273 2.28 -21.37 -5.16
N GLY A 274 2.36 -20.56 -4.10
CA GLY A 274 1.59 -19.31 -3.94
C GLY A 274 2.38 -18.08 -4.40
N SER A 275 1.69 -16.94 -4.56
CA SER A 275 2.30 -15.67 -4.92
C SER A 275 2.68 -14.88 -3.68
N VAL A 276 3.97 -14.73 -3.40
CA VAL A 276 4.49 -13.95 -2.27
C VAL A 276 4.70 -12.51 -2.72
N LEU A 277 3.64 -11.68 -2.64
CA LEU A 277 3.68 -10.29 -3.09
C LEU A 277 4.61 -9.46 -2.20
N ALA A 278 5.59 -8.83 -2.79
CA ALA A 278 6.58 -8.00 -2.08
C ALA A 278 7.23 -6.99 -3.01
N GLY A 279 7.48 -5.79 -2.52
CA GLY A 279 8.23 -4.76 -3.24
C GLY A 279 9.73 -5.02 -3.27
N GLN A 280 10.46 -4.23 -4.06
CA GLN A 280 11.91 -4.32 -4.19
C GLN A 280 12.66 -4.11 -2.86
N VAL A 281 12.03 -3.45 -1.91
CA VAL A 281 12.56 -3.25 -0.55
C VAL A 281 12.50 -4.50 0.33
N ALA A 282 12.03 -5.65 -0.16
CA ALA A 282 11.96 -6.89 0.63
C ALA A 282 13.31 -7.23 1.27
N ALA A 283 14.42 -7.06 0.53
CA ALA A 283 15.78 -7.30 1.05
C ALA A 283 16.19 -6.38 2.21
N MET A 284 15.47 -5.29 2.46
CA MET A 284 15.72 -4.38 3.59
C MET A 284 14.99 -4.81 4.86
N VAL A 285 14.01 -5.70 4.76
CA VAL A 285 13.24 -6.23 5.90
C VAL A 285 14.03 -7.34 6.57
N LYS A 286 14.43 -7.16 7.83
CA LYS A 286 15.35 -8.09 8.52
C LYS A 286 14.76 -8.78 9.75
N SER A 287 13.62 -8.30 10.24
CA SER A 287 12.99 -8.79 11.48
C SER A 287 11.48 -8.71 11.44
N ILE A 288 10.84 -9.51 12.27
CA ILE A 288 9.44 -9.37 12.64
C ILE A 288 9.41 -8.51 13.91
N GLN A 289 8.68 -7.40 13.89
CA GLN A 289 8.64 -6.43 14.98
C GLN A 289 7.20 -5.91 15.16
N PRO A 290 6.83 -5.39 16.35
CA PRO A 290 5.57 -4.67 16.53
C PRO A 290 5.45 -3.49 15.54
N ALA A 291 4.22 -3.21 15.10
CA ALA A 291 3.96 -2.10 14.17
C ALA A 291 4.41 -0.74 14.76
N GLU A 292 4.31 -0.57 16.07
CA GLU A 292 4.80 0.60 16.79
C GLU A 292 6.31 0.80 16.61
N GLU A 293 7.10 -0.25 16.81
CA GLU A 293 8.56 -0.19 16.62
C GLU A 293 8.93 0.13 15.17
N ILE A 294 8.23 -0.45 14.20
CA ILE A 294 8.45 -0.16 12.78
C ILE A 294 8.23 1.33 12.49
N ILE A 295 7.14 1.90 13.00
CA ILE A 295 6.83 3.32 12.82
C ILE A 295 7.88 4.18 13.49
N GLN A 296 8.23 3.89 14.74
CA GLN A 296 9.25 4.64 15.50
C GLN A 296 10.60 4.63 14.77
N GLU A 297 11.05 3.47 14.29
CA GLU A 297 12.29 3.36 13.52
C GLU A 297 12.25 4.24 12.26
N ILE A 298 11.18 4.16 11.47
CA ILE A 298 11.03 4.96 10.24
C ILE A 298 11.07 6.45 10.55
N ILE A 299 10.31 6.90 11.55
CA ILE A 299 10.21 8.32 11.89
C ILE A 299 11.51 8.88 12.46
N VAL A 300 12.13 8.17 13.41
CA VAL A 300 13.40 8.60 14.01
C VAL A 300 14.50 8.68 12.96
N GLN A 301 14.64 7.64 12.13
CA GLN A 301 15.62 7.63 11.05
C GLN A 301 15.36 8.74 10.00
N ALA A 302 14.10 9.03 9.67
CA ALA A 302 13.75 10.09 8.74
C ALA A 302 14.16 11.46 9.30
N ILE A 303 13.84 11.75 10.56
CA ILE A 303 14.22 13.01 11.22
C ILE A 303 15.74 13.18 11.27
N GLN A 304 16.46 12.12 11.65
CA GLN A 304 17.94 12.14 11.68
C GLN A 304 18.52 12.39 10.29
N ARG A 305 17.97 11.75 9.26
CA ARG A 305 18.45 11.92 7.88
C ARG A 305 18.21 13.34 7.35
N ILE A 306 17.04 13.91 7.64
CA ILE A 306 16.70 15.29 7.25
C ILE A 306 17.64 16.28 7.97
N GLY A 307 17.92 16.08 9.26
CA GLY A 307 18.88 16.91 10.00
C GLY A 307 20.27 16.90 9.37
N LEU A 308 20.81 15.69 9.09
CA LEU A 308 22.12 15.53 8.45
C LEU A 308 22.20 16.18 7.05
N LEU A 309 21.10 16.16 6.29
CA LEU A 309 21.05 16.84 4.98
C LEU A 309 21.04 18.37 5.15
N GLY A 310 20.36 18.89 6.19
CA GLY A 310 20.39 20.32 6.52
C GLY A 310 21.80 20.81 6.88
N GLU A 311 22.54 20.05 7.68
CA GLU A 311 23.93 20.38 8.06
C GLU A 311 24.90 20.43 6.86
N MET A 312 24.59 19.78 5.75
CA MET A 312 25.42 19.83 4.53
C MET A 312 25.32 21.17 3.78
N THR A 313 24.38 22.03 4.12
CA THR A 313 24.15 23.34 3.46
C THR A 313 24.57 24.54 4.31
N ASP A 314 25.01 24.32 5.55
CA ASP A 314 25.37 25.37 6.53
C ASP A 314 26.84 25.84 6.39
N GLU A 315 27.52 25.55 5.25
CA GLU A 315 28.80 26.15 4.84
C GLU A 315 28.55 27.18 3.71
#